data_7938a2343837f480498acf9b68d60e36
#
_entry.id   7938a2343837f480498acf9b68d60e36
#
_cell.length_a   1.000
_cell.length_b   1.000
_cell.length_c   1.000
_cell.angle_alpha   90.00
_cell.angle_beta   90.00
_cell.angle_gamma   90.00
#
_symmetry.space_group_name_H-M   'P 1'
#
loop_
_entity.id
_entity.type
_entity.pdbx_description
1 polymer ?
#
loop_
_entity_poly.entity_id
_entity_poly.type
_entity_poly.pdbx_seq_one_letter_code
_entity_poly.pdbx_strand_id
1 'polypeptide(L)'
;MKEFNELIDFIRSEVNKNLERISIPDSPKYLYDPIRYSVRSGGKRFRPILTHLSGRANNIDSGVLMSLSLAVELLHNFTLVHDDIMDNDTIRHGKKTIHEKWDASTAILAGDGIYTIAQIILSQISKNASKISKHFNKTTLEICEGQALDKEFENDKTITRDMYFDMIDKKTGSLLGASAALPIIYNDSSQEMIHIYESFGRHLGRGFQVHDDLLEITADSKVMGKSLGSDIFQGKQTIMVIMARENHPDEWEELLNNSDSNELFGKISSFFKDKNIIKETRSISESYFSSSLDYLRKLNTINTDELVQLVHLIKKRTY
;
A
#
# COMPACT_ATOMS: atom_id res chain seq x y z
N MET A 1 -4.21 -7.75 -23.32
CA MET A 1 -4.99 -7.11 -22.22
C MET A 1 -6.12 -7.98 -21.70
N LYS A 2 -6.97 -8.62 -22.54
CA LYS A 2 -8.08 -9.48 -22.04
C LYS A 2 -7.53 -10.65 -21.22
N GLU A 3 -6.63 -11.43 -21.78
CA GLU A 3 -5.97 -12.57 -21.10
C GLU A 3 -5.27 -12.17 -19.80
N PHE A 4 -4.63 -10.99 -19.77
CA PHE A 4 -3.99 -10.48 -18.57
C PHE A 4 -5.02 -10.15 -17.47
N ASN A 5 -6.14 -9.51 -17.81
CA ASN A 5 -7.20 -9.23 -16.85
C ASN A 5 -7.80 -10.54 -16.29
N GLU A 6 -8.02 -11.54 -17.15
CA GLU A 6 -8.48 -12.88 -16.74
C GLU A 6 -7.50 -13.53 -15.75
N LEU A 7 -6.18 -13.40 -15.99
CA LEU A 7 -5.15 -13.88 -15.09
C LEU A 7 -5.20 -13.15 -13.73
N ILE A 8 -5.30 -11.82 -13.74
CA ILE A 8 -5.40 -11.01 -12.51
C ILE A 8 -6.64 -11.40 -11.69
N ASP A 9 -7.78 -11.57 -12.34
CA ASP A 9 -9.03 -11.96 -11.69
C ASP A 9 -8.95 -13.38 -11.14
N PHE A 10 -8.30 -14.29 -11.86
CA PHE A 10 -8.02 -15.65 -11.39
C PHE A 10 -7.14 -15.64 -10.13
N ILE A 11 -5.99 -14.95 -10.17
CA ILE A 11 -5.08 -14.86 -9.01
C ILE A 11 -5.82 -14.25 -7.81
N ARG A 12 -6.57 -13.16 -8.02
CA ARG A 12 -7.37 -12.52 -6.97
C ARG A 12 -8.39 -13.47 -6.35
N SER A 13 -9.11 -14.21 -7.19
CA SER A 13 -10.09 -15.21 -6.75
C SER A 13 -9.43 -16.30 -5.90
N GLU A 14 -8.31 -16.86 -6.36
CA GLU A 14 -7.59 -17.90 -5.63
C GLU A 14 -7.02 -17.39 -4.31
N VAL A 15 -6.46 -16.17 -4.27
CA VAL A 15 -6.02 -15.53 -3.02
C VAL A 15 -7.19 -15.39 -2.04
N ASN A 16 -8.34 -14.90 -2.49
CA ASN A 16 -9.53 -14.76 -1.63
C ASN A 16 -9.99 -16.13 -1.08
N LYS A 17 -10.09 -17.16 -1.92
CA LYS A 17 -10.45 -18.50 -1.50
C LYS A 17 -9.47 -19.08 -0.47
N ASN A 18 -8.17 -18.84 -0.66
CA ASN A 18 -7.16 -19.35 0.28
C ASN A 18 -7.16 -18.55 1.58
N LEU A 19 -7.40 -17.22 1.57
CA LEU A 19 -7.62 -16.43 2.78
C LEU A 19 -8.83 -16.94 3.59
N GLU A 20 -9.92 -17.31 2.93
CA GLU A 20 -11.10 -17.91 3.59
C GLU A 20 -10.80 -19.27 4.23
N ARG A 21 -9.86 -20.03 3.65
CA ARG A 21 -9.46 -21.37 4.07
C ARG A 21 -8.36 -21.39 5.12
N ILE A 22 -7.77 -20.24 5.46
CA ILE A 22 -6.81 -20.20 6.56
C ILE A 22 -7.48 -20.78 7.81
N SER A 23 -6.80 -21.77 8.41
CA SER A 23 -7.29 -22.39 9.63
C SER A 23 -7.20 -21.40 10.79
N ILE A 24 -8.33 -20.81 11.15
CA ILE A 24 -8.48 -19.88 12.28
C ILE A 24 -9.36 -20.58 13.31
N PRO A 25 -8.86 -20.83 14.54
CA PRO A 25 -9.63 -21.49 15.60
C PRO A 25 -10.94 -20.76 15.93
N ASP A 26 -11.93 -21.49 16.44
CA ASP A 26 -13.22 -20.90 16.80
C ASP A 26 -13.22 -20.22 18.16
N SER A 27 -12.22 -20.49 19.01
CA SER A 27 -12.11 -19.93 20.37
C SER A 27 -10.67 -19.54 20.69
N PRO A 28 -10.45 -18.43 21.39
CA PRO A 28 -11.45 -17.50 21.91
C PRO A 28 -12.05 -16.59 20.80
N LYS A 29 -13.37 -16.39 20.83
CA LYS A 29 -14.08 -15.56 19.83
C LYS A 29 -13.62 -14.11 19.83
N TYR A 30 -13.24 -13.58 20.98
CA TYR A 30 -12.74 -12.20 21.15
C TYR A 30 -11.52 -11.91 20.28
N LEU A 31 -10.69 -12.93 19.98
CA LEU A 31 -9.53 -12.83 19.08
C LEU A 31 -9.90 -13.21 17.64
N TYR A 32 -10.53 -14.37 17.46
CA TYR A 32 -10.62 -14.97 16.13
C TYR A 32 -11.77 -14.44 15.27
N ASP A 33 -12.89 -13.97 15.86
CA ASP A 33 -13.96 -13.36 15.08
C ASP A 33 -13.54 -12.05 14.40
N PRO A 34 -12.83 -11.10 15.08
CA PRO A 34 -12.28 -9.92 14.43
C PRO A 34 -11.23 -10.23 13.37
N ILE A 35 -10.36 -11.22 13.59
CA ILE A 35 -9.39 -11.68 12.58
C ILE A 35 -10.12 -12.15 11.32
N ARG A 36 -11.10 -13.06 11.46
CA ARG A 36 -11.93 -13.54 10.34
C ARG A 36 -12.63 -12.39 9.61
N TYR A 37 -13.14 -11.43 10.35
CA TYR A 37 -13.79 -10.27 9.79
C TYR A 37 -12.86 -9.43 8.93
N SER A 38 -11.63 -9.13 9.40
CA SER A 38 -10.63 -8.36 8.68
C SER A 38 -10.15 -9.09 7.43
N VAL A 39 -9.68 -10.33 7.57
CA VAL A 39 -9.10 -11.12 6.48
C VAL A 39 -10.08 -11.35 5.33
N ARG A 40 -11.39 -11.43 5.63
CA ARG A 40 -12.48 -11.62 4.67
C ARG A 40 -13.12 -10.32 4.20
N SER A 41 -12.53 -9.16 4.50
CA SER A 41 -13.12 -7.85 4.15
C SER A 41 -13.08 -7.51 2.65
N GLY A 42 -12.36 -8.29 1.85
CA GLY A 42 -12.17 -8.03 0.43
C GLY A 42 -10.94 -7.17 0.15
N GLY A 43 -10.87 -6.59 -1.05
CA GLY A 43 -9.77 -5.73 -1.47
C GLY A 43 -9.28 -6.02 -2.89
N LYS A 44 -8.47 -5.13 -3.45
CA LYS A 44 -7.94 -5.25 -4.82
C LYS A 44 -6.81 -6.28 -4.95
N ARG A 45 -6.22 -6.71 -3.83
CA ARG A 45 -5.15 -7.73 -3.73
C ARG A 45 -3.92 -7.43 -4.61
N PHE A 46 -3.54 -6.18 -4.76
CA PHE A 46 -2.39 -5.80 -5.60
C PHE A 46 -1.08 -6.43 -5.14
N ARG A 47 -0.83 -6.49 -3.83
CA ARG A 47 0.40 -7.07 -3.26
C ARG A 47 0.52 -8.56 -3.50
N PRO A 48 -0.49 -9.39 -3.22
CA PRO A 48 -0.52 -10.79 -3.62
C PRO A 48 -0.33 -11.01 -5.13
N ILE A 49 -1.00 -10.21 -5.96
CA ILE A 49 -0.87 -10.29 -7.42
C ILE A 49 0.59 -10.01 -7.83
N LEU A 50 1.20 -8.95 -7.31
CA LEU A 50 2.60 -8.63 -7.56
C LEU A 50 3.53 -9.79 -7.17
N THR A 51 3.30 -10.41 -5.98
CA THR A 51 4.05 -11.58 -5.53
C THR A 51 3.93 -12.75 -6.52
N HIS A 52 2.71 -13.04 -6.97
CA HIS A 52 2.49 -14.10 -7.97
C HIS A 52 3.19 -13.80 -9.28
N LEU A 53 3.04 -12.60 -9.84
CA LEU A 53 3.63 -12.26 -11.13
C LEU A 53 5.17 -12.25 -11.08
N SER A 54 5.77 -11.76 -9.99
CA SER A 54 7.22 -11.80 -9.78
C SER A 54 7.74 -13.24 -9.74
N GLY A 55 7.04 -14.12 -9.04
CA GLY A 55 7.42 -15.52 -8.96
C GLY A 55 7.18 -16.29 -10.25
N ARG A 56 6.07 -16.04 -10.96
CA ARG A 56 5.79 -16.64 -12.27
C ARG A 56 6.87 -16.31 -13.30
N ALA A 57 7.31 -15.05 -13.33
CA ALA A 57 8.42 -14.64 -14.19
C ALA A 57 9.72 -15.44 -13.92
N ASN A 58 9.86 -16.03 -12.74
CA ASN A 58 11.00 -16.85 -12.31
C ASN A 58 10.66 -18.34 -12.19
N ASN A 59 9.56 -18.83 -12.78
CA ASN A 59 9.12 -20.22 -12.81
C ASN A 59 8.99 -20.86 -11.42
N ILE A 60 8.55 -20.11 -10.40
CA ILE A 60 8.36 -20.61 -9.04
C ILE A 60 7.00 -21.30 -8.92
N ASP A 61 6.95 -22.38 -8.15
CA ASP A 61 5.75 -23.17 -7.91
C ASP A 61 4.60 -22.32 -7.33
N SER A 62 3.40 -22.52 -7.85
CA SER A 62 2.21 -21.74 -7.50
C SER A 62 1.79 -21.90 -6.04
N GLY A 63 2.04 -23.05 -5.41
CA GLY A 63 1.74 -23.29 -4.00
C GLY A 63 2.61 -22.44 -3.09
N VAL A 64 3.90 -22.31 -3.43
CA VAL A 64 4.82 -21.41 -2.72
C VAL A 64 4.41 -19.95 -2.91
N LEU A 65 4.08 -19.58 -4.15
CA LEU A 65 3.62 -18.21 -4.44
C LEU A 65 2.35 -17.88 -3.67
N MET A 66 1.43 -18.84 -3.51
CA MET A 66 0.25 -18.64 -2.69
C MET A 66 0.60 -18.39 -1.23
N SER A 67 1.50 -19.18 -0.63
CA SER A 67 1.93 -18.99 0.76
C SER A 67 2.58 -17.62 0.98
N LEU A 68 3.48 -17.19 0.09
CA LEU A 68 4.08 -15.85 0.14
C LEU A 68 3.03 -14.75 -0.02
N SER A 69 2.09 -14.92 -0.96
CA SER A 69 1.01 -13.96 -1.21
C SER A 69 0.07 -13.80 -0.02
N LEU A 70 -0.26 -14.91 0.64
CA LEU A 70 -1.08 -14.89 1.86
C LEU A 70 -0.37 -14.16 2.99
N ALA A 71 0.93 -14.42 3.20
CA ALA A 71 1.70 -13.74 4.25
C ALA A 71 1.79 -12.22 4.01
N VAL A 72 2.05 -11.81 2.76
CA VAL A 72 2.08 -10.39 2.36
C VAL A 72 0.72 -9.73 2.57
N GLU A 73 -0.36 -10.40 2.20
CA GLU A 73 -1.71 -9.83 2.36
C GLU A 73 -2.12 -9.76 3.84
N LEU A 74 -1.73 -10.75 4.66
CA LEU A 74 -1.95 -10.70 6.10
C LEU A 74 -1.16 -9.57 6.75
N LEU A 75 0.11 -9.36 6.35
CA LEU A 75 0.87 -8.20 6.82
C LEU A 75 0.15 -6.89 6.45
N HIS A 76 -0.36 -6.78 5.22
CA HIS A 76 -1.13 -5.60 4.83
C HIS A 76 -2.41 -5.44 5.66
N ASN A 77 -3.15 -6.52 5.92
CA ASN A 77 -4.33 -6.45 6.79
C ASN A 77 -3.98 -6.02 8.22
N PHE A 78 -2.87 -6.52 8.76
CA PHE A 78 -2.35 -6.08 10.07
C PHE A 78 -2.12 -4.57 10.09
N THR A 79 -1.40 -4.03 9.09
CA THR A 79 -1.14 -2.58 9.03
C THR A 79 -2.44 -1.79 8.94
N LEU A 80 -3.40 -2.20 8.10
CA LEU A 80 -4.69 -1.52 7.97
C LEU A 80 -5.49 -1.51 9.28
N VAL A 81 -5.49 -2.62 10.05
CA VAL A 81 -6.22 -2.69 11.32
C VAL A 81 -5.64 -1.73 12.35
N HIS A 82 -4.31 -1.60 12.41
CA HIS A 82 -3.66 -0.67 13.34
C HIS A 82 -3.73 0.78 12.86
N ASP A 83 -3.60 1.03 11.55
CA ASP A 83 -3.78 2.35 10.95
C ASP A 83 -5.20 2.88 11.22
N ASP A 84 -6.24 2.04 11.05
CA ASP A 84 -7.63 2.42 11.33
C ASP A 84 -7.82 2.94 12.78
N ILE A 85 -7.11 2.36 13.77
CA ILE A 85 -7.16 2.84 15.16
C ILE A 85 -6.44 4.18 15.28
N MET A 86 -5.24 4.30 14.72
CA MET A 86 -4.39 5.50 14.82
C MET A 86 -5.00 6.71 14.11
N ASP A 87 -5.71 6.47 13.00
CA ASP A 87 -6.36 7.50 12.18
C ASP A 87 -7.83 7.73 12.57
N ASN A 88 -8.38 6.94 13.51
CA ASN A 88 -9.80 6.94 13.90
C ASN A 88 -10.73 6.72 12.69
N ASP A 89 -10.33 5.90 11.73
CA ASP A 89 -11.14 5.58 10.56
C ASP A 89 -12.33 4.71 10.95
N THR A 90 -13.55 5.15 10.66
CA THR A 90 -14.77 4.42 11.04
C THR A 90 -15.18 3.36 10.03
N ILE A 91 -14.78 3.54 8.77
CA ILE A 91 -15.17 2.67 7.64
C ILE A 91 -13.94 2.32 6.79
N ARG A 92 -13.81 1.03 6.46
CA ARG A 92 -12.82 0.49 5.54
C ARG A 92 -13.48 -0.47 4.55
N HIS A 93 -13.25 -0.29 3.24
CA HIS A 93 -13.88 -1.10 2.18
C HIS A 93 -15.41 -1.19 2.29
N GLY A 94 -16.07 -0.10 2.69
CA GLY A 94 -17.54 -0.05 2.88
C GLY A 94 -18.07 -0.79 4.11
N LYS A 95 -17.19 -1.24 5.02
CA LYS A 95 -17.55 -1.91 6.28
C LYS A 95 -16.99 -1.13 7.47
N LYS A 96 -17.61 -1.26 8.64
CA LYS A 96 -17.06 -0.71 9.89
C LYS A 96 -15.66 -1.29 10.14
N THR A 97 -14.73 -0.45 10.62
CA THR A 97 -13.42 -0.89 11.10
C THR A 97 -13.58 -1.77 12.35
N ILE A 98 -12.53 -2.52 12.74
CA ILE A 98 -12.65 -3.44 13.87
C ILE A 98 -12.91 -2.66 15.16
N HIS A 99 -12.19 -1.56 15.42
CA HIS A 99 -12.37 -0.76 16.64
C HIS A 99 -13.75 -0.11 16.74
N GLU A 100 -14.40 0.18 15.61
CA GLU A 100 -15.77 0.69 15.56
C GLU A 100 -16.84 -0.41 15.71
N LYS A 101 -16.51 -1.63 15.33
CA LYS A 101 -17.45 -2.76 15.43
C LYS A 101 -17.38 -3.47 16.77
N TRP A 102 -16.20 -3.51 17.38
CA TRP A 102 -15.94 -4.05 18.71
C TRP A 102 -15.38 -2.95 19.61
N ASP A 103 -14.06 -2.89 19.76
CA ASP A 103 -13.34 -1.88 20.53
C ASP A 103 -11.86 -1.82 20.09
N ALA A 104 -11.11 -0.82 20.57
CA ALA A 104 -9.70 -0.64 20.25
C ALA A 104 -8.82 -1.81 20.74
N SER A 105 -9.09 -2.36 21.93
CA SER A 105 -8.33 -3.48 22.48
C SER A 105 -8.49 -4.73 21.62
N THR A 106 -9.71 -4.99 21.15
CA THR A 106 -10.02 -6.07 20.20
C THR A 106 -9.27 -5.88 18.88
N ALA A 107 -9.21 -4.65 18.36
CA ALA A 107 -8.51 -4.35 17.12
C ALA A 107 -7.00 -4.53 17.25
N ILE A 108 -6.38 -4.12 18.36
CA ILE A 108 -4.95 -4.35 18.63
C ILE A 108 -4.65 -5.85 18.63
N LEU A 109 -5.39 -6.64 19.42
CA LEU A 109 -5.17 -8.10 19.47
C LEU A 109 -5.43 -8.78 18.12
N ALA A 110 -6.42 -8.32 17.36
CA ALA A 110 -6.69 -8.87 16.03
C ALA A 110 -5.52 -8.60 15.08
N GLY A 111 -4.96 -7.40 15.09
CA GLY A 111 -3.77 -7.06 14.32
C GLY A 111 -2.58 -7.94 14.65
N ASP A 112 -2.25 -8.08 15.94
CA ASP A 112 -1.16 -8.94 16.42
C ASP A 112 -1.36 -10.40 16.01
N GLY A 113 -2.60 -10.89 16.11
CA GLY A 113 -2.97 -12.24 15.67
C GLY A 113 -2.80 -12.44 14.16
N ILE A 114 -3.22 -11.47 13.34
CA ILE A 114 -3.07 -11.51 11.89
C ILE A 114 -1.58 -11.57 11.50
N TYR A 115 -0.76 -10.70 12.11
CA TYR A 115 0.69 -10.72 11.89
C TYR A 115 1.33 -12.05 12.29
N THR A 116 0.93 -12.59 13.44
CA THR A 116 1.41 -13.90 13.92
C THR A 116 1.04 -15.04 12.94
N ILE A 117 -0.18 -15.03 12.39
CA ILE A 117 -0.61 -16.01 11.38
C ILE A 117 0.27 -15.91 10.12
N ALA A 118 0.61 -14.69 9.68
CA ALA A 118 1.53 -14.49 8.55
C ALA A 118 2.90 -15.15 8.82
N GLN A 119 3.46 -14.98 10.02
CA GLN A 119 4.73 -15.61 10.42
C GLN A 119 4.65 -17.14 10.44
N ILE A 120 3.54 -17.70 10.92
CA ILE A 120 3.32 -19.15 10.91
C ILE A 120 3.32 -19.68 9.47
N ILE A 121 2.64 -19.00 8.53
CA ILE A 121 2.65 -19.40 7.11
C ILE A 121 4.07 -19.36 6.55
N LEU A 122 4.84 -18.30 6.81
CA LEU A 122 6.22 -18.19 6.33
C LEU A 122 7.14 -19.25 6.90
N SER A 123 6.93 -19.65 8.16
CA SER A 123 7.75 -20.68 8.81
C SER A 123 7.59 -22.07 8.18
N GLN A 124 6.50 -22.30 7.44
CA GLN A 124 6.20 -23.57 6.76
C GLN A 124 6.80 -23.64 5.35
N ILE A 125 7.42 -22.57 4.86
CA ILE A 125 8.05 -22.55 3.54
C ILE A 125 9.29 -23.43 3.53
N SER A 126 9.39 -24.30 2.52
CA SER A 126 10.41 -25.38 2.48
C SER A 126 11.83 -24.90 2.24
N LYS A 127 12.02 -23.75 1.56
CA LYS A 127 13.34 -23.22 1.19
C LYS A 127 13.51 -21.78 1.67
N ASN A 128 14.70 -21.47 2.15
CA ASN A 128 15.08 -20.11 2.54
C ASN A 128 14.14 -19.42 3.55
N ALA A 129 13.36 -20.18 4.35
CA ALA A 129 12.39 -19.64 5.31
C ALA A 129 13.01 -18.58 6.23
N SER A 130 14.24 -18.80 6.71
CA SER A 130 14.94 -17.84 7.57
C SER A 130 15.28 -16.54 6.84
N LYS A 131 15.73 -16.60 5.57
CA LYS A 131 16.02 -15.39 4.75
C LYS A 131 14.73 -14.64 4.45
N ILE A 132 13.65 -15.36 4.11
CA ILE A 132 12.32 -14.81 3.85
C ILE A 132 11.78 -14.12 5.11
N SER A 133 11.77 -14.79 6.26
CA SER A 133 11.32 -14.22 7.53
C SER A 133 12.14 -12.99 7.92
N LYS A 134 13.47 -13.04 7.74
CA LYS A 134 14.34 -11.88 8.02
C LYS A 134 13.96 -10.67 7.15
N HIS A 135 13.75 -10.88 5.84
CA HIS A 135 13.36 -9.80 4.93
C HIS A 135 11.96 -9.27 5.27
N PHE A 136 11.00 -10.16 5.48
CA PHE A 136 9.63 -9.82 5.88
C PHE A 136 9.58 -9.00 7.19
N ASN A 137 10.35 -9.41 8.22
CA ASN A 137 10.39 -8.69 9.49
C ASN A 137 11.08 -7.32 9.38
N LYS A 138 12.13 -7.20 8.55
CA LYS A 138 12.72 -5.89 8.24
C LYS A 138 11.71 -4.97 7.56
N THR A 139 11.00 -5.49 6.56
CA THR A 139 9.93 -4.76 5.88
C THR A 139 8.84 -4.32 6.85
N THR A 140 8.43 -5.20 7.78
CA THR A 140 7.45 -4.83 8.81
C THR A 140 7.96 -3.67 9.68
N LEU A 141 9.22 -3.71 10.09
CA LEU A 141 9.81 -2.62 10.87
C LEU A 141 9.85 -1.31 10.07
N GLU A 142 10.24 -1.35 8.80
CA GLU A 142 10.22 -0.17 7.92
C GLU A 142 8.79 0.41 7.77
N ILE A 143 7.77 -0.45 7.68
CA ILE A 143 6.37 0.02 7.64
C ILE A 143 6.01 0.73 8.95
N CYS A 144 6.39 0.18 10.10
CA CYS A 144 6.16 0.82 11.40
C CYS A 144 6.88 2.17 11.49
N GLU A 145 8.13 2.26 11.02
CA GLU A 145 8.85 3.54 10.93
C GLU A 145 8.12 4.54 10.02
N GLY A 146 7.64 4.08 8.84
CA GLY A 146 6.88 4.91 7.91
C GLY A 146 5.58 5.44 8.51
N GLN A 147 4.86 4.59 9.27
CA GLN A 147 3.64 5.00 9.97
C GLN A 147 3.95 5.97 11.13
N ALA A 148 5.05 5.76 11.85
CA ALA A 148 5.47 6.68 12.89
C ALA A 148 5.80 8.06 12.31
N LEU A 149 6.53 8.12 11.19
CA LEU A 149 6.80 9.37 10.48
C LEU A 149 5.52 10.04 9.99
N ASP A 150 4.56 9.28 9.44
CA ASP A 150 3.27 9.83 9.00
C ASP A 150 2.52 10.52 10.16
N LYS A 151 2.55 9.91 11.37
CA LYS A 151 1.96 10.51 12.58
C LYS A 151 2.76 11.71 13.10
N GLU A 152 4.08 11.65 13.09
CA GLU A 152 4.94 12.77 13.49
C GLU A 152 4.79 13.98 12.58
N PHE A 153 4.52 13.75 11.30
CA PHE A 153 4.39 14.80 10.28
C PHE A 153 3.02 15.50 10.30
N GLU A 154 2.03 14.94 10.98
CA GLU A 154 0.72 15.58 11.10
C GLU A 154 0.84 16.99 11.69
N ASN A 155 0.28 17.97 10.99
CA ASN A 155 0.31 19.39 11.36
C ASN A 155 1.72 20.05 11.38
N ASP A 156 2.79 19.33 11.03
CA ASP A 156 4.14 19.90 10.99
C ASP A 156 4.38 20.63 9.66
N LYS A 157 4.42 21.96 9.73
CA LYS A 157 4.67 22.82 8.57
C LYS A 157 6.14 22.82 8.09
N THR A 158 7.04 22.12 8.76
CA THR A 158 8.48 22.07 8.39
C THR A 158 8.82 20.90 7.49
N ILE A 159 7.89 19.98 7.28
CA ILE A 159 8.10 18.78 6.46
C ILE A 159 8.43 19.15 5.01
N THR A 160 9.52 18.59 4.51
CA THR A 160 10.02 18.77 3.15
C THR A 160 9.57 17.65 2.23
N ARG A 161 9.73 17.85 0.90
CA ARG A 161 9.47 16.78 -0.10
C ARG A 161 10.30 15.53 0.15
N ASP A 162 11.58 15.67 0.51
CA ASP A 162 12.46 14.53 0.76
C ASP A 162 11.99 13.71 1.98
N MET A 163 11.55 14.37 3.05
CA MET A 163 10.96 13.71 4.23
C MET A 163 9.68 12.96 3.86
N TYR A 164 8.80 13.58 3.06
CA TYR A 164 7.59 12.91 2.56
C TYR A 164 7.95 11.67 1.72
N PHE A 165 8.93 11.75 0.80
CA PHE A 165 9.32 10.61 -0.01
C PHE A 165 9.96 9.48 0.79
N ASP A 166 10.72 9.78 1.85
CA ASP A 166 11.22 8.76 2.77
C ASP A 166 10.07 8.07 3.52
N MET A 167 9.13 8.84 4.03
CA MET A 167 7.95 8.33 4.74
C MET A 167 7.13 7.39 3.85
N ILE A 168 6.76 7.80 2.62
CA ILE A 168 5.96 6.94 1.73
C ILE A 168 6.74 5.73 1.20
N ASP A 169 8.05 5.82 1.06
CA ASP A 169 8.88 4.67 0.72
C ASP A 169 8.80 3.60 1.82
N LYS A 170 8.91 4.01 3.08
CA LYS A 170 8.81 3.13 4.22
C LYS A 170 7.38 2.60 4.40
N LYS A 171 6.37 3.46 4.43
CA LYS A 171 4.98 3.11 4.71
C LYS A 171 4.36 2.25 3.60
N THR A 172 4.59 2.60 2.33
CA THR A 172 3.95 1.98 1.16
C THR A 172 4.93 1.23 0.27
N GLY A 173 6.08 1.83 -0.03
CA GLY A 173 7.09 1.28 -0.93
C GLY A 173 7.69 -0.02 -0.43
N SER A 174 8.02 -0.12 0.87
CA SER A 174 8.68 -1.27 1.46
C SER A 174 7.89 -2.58 1.26
N LEU A 175 6.57 -2.56 1.49
CA LEU A 175 5.74 -3.76 1.32
C LEU A 175 5.58 -4.17 -0.14
N LEU A 176 5.48 -3.23 -1.07
CA LEU A 176 5.47 -3.55 -2.50
C LEU A 176 6.85 -4.06 -2.97
N GLY A 177 7.93 -3.51 -2.42
CA GLY A 177 9.28 -4.03 -2.62
C GLY A 177 9.42 -5.48 -2.16
N ALA A 178 8.99 -5.77 -0.93
CA ALA A 178 8.98 -7.12 -0.39
C ALA A 178 8.07 -8.06 -1.20
N SER A 179 6.89 -7.60 -1.63
CA SER A 179 5.98 -8.39 -2.46
C SER A 179 6.65 -8.87 -3.76
N ALA A 180 7.48 -8.03 -4.37
CA ALA A 180 8.23 -8.39 -5.56
C ALA A 180 9.46 -9.27 -5.24
N ALA A 181 10.15 -9.02 -4.13
CA ALA A 181 11.44 -9.65 -3.80
C ALA A 181 11.32 -11.02 -3.11
N LEU A 182 10.27 -11.28 -2.32
CA LEU A 182 10.15 -12.53 -1.55
C LEU A 182 10.22 -13.80 -2.40
N PRO A 183 9.58 -13.89 -3.59
CA PRO A 183 9.74 -15.04 -4.47
C PRO A 183 11.19 -15.22 -4.95
N ILE A 184 11.90 -14.13 -5.17
CA ILE A 184 13.28 -14.13 -5.66
C ILE A 184 14.23 -14.62 -4.55
N ILE A 185 13.96 -14.23 -3.30
CA ILE A 185 14.66 -14.75 -2.11
C ILE A 185 14.40 -16.25 -1.93
N TYR A 186 13.15 -16.70 -2.13
CA TYR A 186 12.82 -18.12 -2.08
C TYR A 186 13.63 -18.93 -3.10
N ASN A 187 13.83 -18.40 -4.30
CA ASN A 187 14.57 -19.06 -5.39
C ASN A 187 16.09 -19.02 -5.20
N ASP A 188 16.60 -18.48 -4.09
CA ASP A 188 18.02 -18.30 -3.78
C ASP A 188 18.79 -17.54 -4.87
N SER A 189 18.14 -16.58 -5.50
CA SER A 189 18.69 -15.76 -6.57
C SER A 189 19.80 -14.82 -6.05
N SER A 190 20.57 -14.22 -6.97
CA SER A 190 21.64 -13.29 -6.59
C SER A 190 21.10 -12.06 -5.84
N GLN A 191 21.95 -11.44 -5.03
CA GLN A 191 21.59 -10.19 -4.33
C GLN A 191 21.23 -9.08 -5.30
N GLU A 192 21.86 -9.05 -6.48
CA GLU A 192 21.53 -8.10 -7.54
C GLU A 192 20.09 -8.28 -8.03
N MET A 193 19.67 -9.52 -8.31
CA MET A 193 18.27 -9.80 -8.69
C MET A 193 17.28 -9.41 -7.60
N ILE A 194 17.56 -9.76 -6.34
CA ILE A 194 16.73 -9.38 -5.21
C ILE A 194 16.59 -7.86 -5.15
N HIS A 195 17.70 -7.14 -5.27
CA HIS A 195 17.70 -5.67 -5.27
C HIS A 195 16.90 -5.07 -6.43
N ILE A 196 16.98 -5.65 -7.63
CA ILE A 196 16.21 -5.18 -8.81
C ILE A 196 14.71 -5.31 -8.54
N TYR A 197 14.24 -6.48 -8.09
CA TYR A 197 12.83 -6.70 -7.79
C TYR A 197 12.33 -5.85 -6.61
N GLU A 198 13.13 -5.72 -5.57
CA GLU A 198 12.81 -4.86 -4.42
C GLU A 198 12.69 -3.39 -4.86
N SER A 199 13.67 -2.88 -5.61
CA SER A 199 13.67 -1.51 -6.12
C SER A 199 12.50 -1.26 -7.08
N PHE A 200 12.20 -2.23 -7.96
CA PHE A 200 11.00 -2.20 -8.80
C PHE A 200 9.73 -1.99 -7.97
N GLY A 201 9.53 -2.82 -6.94
CA GLY A 201 8.35 -2.73 -6.08
C GLY A 201 8.29 -1.44 -5.26
N ARG A 202 9.43 -0.95 -4.75
CA ARG A 202 9.51 0.32 -4.02
C ARG A 202 9.14 1.52 -4.90
N HIS A 203 9.68 1.62 -6.10
CA HIS A 203 9.33 2.70 -7.03
C HIS A 203 7.87 2.62 -7.47
N LEU A 204 7.36 1.42 -7.71
CA LEU A 204 5.93 1.21 -7.94
C LEU A 204 5.08 1.72 -6.77
N GLY A 205 5.52 1.46 -5.53
CA GLY A 205 4.84 1.90 -4.30
C GLY A 205 4.84 3.41 -4.12
N ARG A 206 5.97 4.08 -4.38
CA ARG A 206 6.04 5.56 -4.35
C ARG A 206 5.11 6.18 -5.40
N GLY A 207 5.17 5.67 -6.64
CA GLY A 207 4.28 6.13 -7.70
C GLY A 207 2.81 5.93 -7.37
N PHE A 208 2.48 4.78 -6.76
CA PHE A 208 1.14 4.45 -6.30
C PHE A 208 0.65 5.42 -5.21
N GLN A 209 1.46 5.72 -4.19
CA GLN A 209 1.08 6.63 -3.12
C GLN A 209 0.87 8.06 -3.62
N VAL A 210 1.82 8.61 -4.41
CA VAL A 210 1.65 9.93 -5.02
C VAL A 210 0.42 10.00 -5.92
N HIS A 211 0.08 8.88 -6.59
CA HIS A 211 -1.14 8.78 -7.39
C HIS A 211 -2.40 8.75 -6.52
N ASP A 212 -2.37 8.06 -5.39
CA ASP A 212 -3.49 8.03 -4.42
C ASP A 212 -3.74 9.41 -3.82
N ASP A 213 -2.69 10.16 -3.42
CA ASP A 213 -2.79 11.54 -2.97
C ASP A 213 -3.45 12.44 -4.04
N LEU A 214 -3.07 12.25 -5.32
CA LEU A 214 -3.67 12.97 -6.44
C LEU A 214 -5.16 12.63 -6.61
N LEU A 215 -5.53 11.35 -6.50
CA LEU A 215 -6.92 10.91 -6.65
C LEU A 215 -7.81 11.47 -5.54
N GLU A 216 -7.30 11.63 -4.33
CA GLU A 216 -8.07 12.21 -3.22
C GLU A 216 -8.58 13.63 -3.52
N ILE A 217 -7.84 14.38 -4.34
CA ILE A 217 -8.21 15.75 -4.74
C ILE A 217 -8.99 15.78 -6.05
N THR A 218 -8.76 14.82 -6.96
CA THR A 218 -9.26 14.89 -8.34
C THR A 218 -10.40 13.92 -8.66
N ALA A 219 -10.64 12.90 -7.81
CA ALA A 219 -11.70 11.92 -8.04
C ALA A 219 -13.10 12.49 -7.76
N ASP A 220 -14.12 11.88 -8.36
CA ASP A 220 -15.51 12.21 -8.06
C ASP A 220 -15.90 11.61 -6.69
N SER A 221 -16.52 12.43 -5.83
CA SER A 221 -16.95 12.06 -4.46
C SER A 221 -17.82 10.80 -4.39
N LYS A 222 -18.53 10.46 -5.47
CA LYS A 222 -19.38 9.27 -5.55
C LYS A 222 -18.62 7.95 -5.66
N VAL A 223 -17.33 8.00 -5.94
CA VAL A 223 -16.51 6.84 -6.30
C VAL A 223 -15.51 6.48 -5.20
N MET A 224 -15.08 7.45 -4.41
CA MET A 224 -14.19 7.24 -3.26
C MET A 224 -15.02 6.90 -2.03
N GLY A 225 -14.87 5.73 -1.47
CA GLY A 225 -15.57 5.29 -0.24
C GLY A 225 -15.17 6.04 1.05
N LYS A 226 -14.45 7.17 0.94
CA LYS A 226 -14.08 8.14 2.00
C LYS A 226 -14.55 9.53 1.58
N SER A 227 -14.69 10.45 2.55
CA SER A 227 -14.90 11.87 2.28
C SER A 227 -13.66 12.44 1.57
N LEU A 228 -13.84 13.13 0.43
CA LEU A 228 -12.76 13.82 -0.28
C LEU A 228 -12.08 14.83 0.64
N GLY A 229 -10.75 14.89 0.60
CA GLY A 229 -9.97 15.82 1.41
C GLY A 229 -9.81 15.41 2.87
N SER A 230 -10.15 14.17 3.24
CA SER A 230 -10.01 13.69 4.62
C SER A 230 -8.59 13.87 5.16
N ASP A 231 -7.58 13.58 4.36
CA ASP A 231 -6.16 13.72 4.75
C ASP A 231 -5.79 15.18 5.03
N ILE A 232 -6.31 16.12 4.26
CA ILE A 232 -6.07 17.56 4.50
C ILE A 232 -6.71 18.00 5.82
N PHE A 233 -7.94 17.56 6.08
CA PHE A 233 -8.63 17.89 7.34
C PHE A 233 -7.99 17.23 8.56
N GLN A 234 -7.31 16.10 8.39
CA GLN A 234 -6.50 15.44 9.42
C GLN A 234 -5.11 16.08 9.60
N GLY A 235 -4.78 17.11 8.80
CA GLY A 235 -3.48 17.80 8.87
C GLY A 235 -2.33 17.02 8.24
N LYS A 236 -2.62 15.98 7.43
CA LYS A 236 -1.58 15.18 6.75
C LYS A 236 -0.80 16.01 5.75
N GLN A 237 0.51 15.84 5.77
CA GLN A 237 1.45 16.54 4.89
C GLN A 237 1.60 15.76 3.58
N THR A 238 0.57 15.79 2.72
CA THR A 238 0.66 15.21 1.37
C THR A 238 1.63 16.00 0.50
N ILE A 239 2.12 15.40 -0.60
CA ILE A 239 3.04 16.08 -1.52
C ILE A 239 2.45 17.41 -2.05
N MET A 240 1.14 17.47 -2.27
CA MET A 240 0.47 18.67 -2.78
C MET A 240 0.42 19.79 -1.72
N VAL A 241 0.20 19.46 -0.46
CA VAL A 241 0.24 20.42 0.67
C VAL A 241 1.66 20.99 0.82
N ILE A 242 2.68 20.12 0.77
CA ILE A 242 4.08 20.54 0.85
C ILE A 242 4.43 21.47 -0.30
N MET A 243 4.05 21.11 -1.54
CA MET A 243 4.30 21.95 -2.74
C MET A 243 3.60 23.31 -2.66
N ALA A 244 2.36 23.35 -2.17
CA ALA A 244 1.63 24.60 -1.97
C ALA A 244 2.37 25.51 -1.00
N ARG A 245 2.79 24.96 0.14
CA ARG A 245 3.52 25.73 1.16
C ARG A 245 4.91 26.19 0.69
N GLU A 246 5.66 25.34 -0.03
CA GLU A 246 7.00 25.68 -0.51
C GLU A 246 6.97 26.72 -1.64
N ASN A 247 6.04 26.59 -2.60
CA ASN A 247 6.03 27.41 -3.80
C ASN A 247 5.15 28.66 -3.68
N HIS A 248 4.15 28.66 -2.79
CA HIS A 248 3.14 29.71 -2.65
C HIS A 248 2.77 29.96 -1.17
N PRO A 249 3.75 30.23 -0.28
CA PRO A 249 3.53 30.25 1.17
C PRO A 249 2.46 31.24 1.62
N ASP A 250 2.52 32.48 1.15
CA ASP A 250 1.60 33.55 1.58
C ASP A 250 0.17 33.28 1.12
N GLU A 251 -0.01 32.91 -0.15
CA GLU A 251 -1.32 32.62 -0.72
C GLU A 251 -1.96 31.36 -0.11
N TRP A 252 -1.11 30.36 0.21
CA TRP A 252 -1.55 29.13 0.87
C TRP A 252 -2.04 29.40 2.30
N GLU A 253 -1.31 30.23 3.06
CA GLU A 253 -1.69 30.58 4.42
C GLU A 253 -2.94 31.47 4.44
N GLU A 254 -3.06 32.43 3.49
CA GLU A 254 -4.27 33.25 3.33
C GLU A 254 -5.50 32.38 3.01
N LEU A 255 -5.37 31.37 2.14
CA LEU A 255 -6.45 30.44 1.78
C LEU A 255 -6.93 29.66 3.01
N LEU A 256 -6.01 29.14 3.82
CA LEU A 256 -6.36 28.37 5.02
C LEU A 256 -7.05 29.23 6.09
N ASN A 257 -6.61 30.48 6.27
CA ASN A 257 -7.14 31.38 7.29
C ASN A 257 -8.51 31.98 6.93
N ASN A 258 -8.80 32.17 5.63
CA ASN A 258 -9.98 32.88 5.14
C ASN A 258 -11.08 31.96 4.58
N SER A 259 -11.01 30.66 4.85
CA SER A 259 -11.99 29.71 4.30
C SER A 259 -12.82 29.06 5.38
N ASP A 260 -14.14 29.09 5.19
CA ASP A 260 -15.06 28.26 6.01
C ASP A 260 -14.87 26.79 5.70
N SER A 261 -15.00 25.95 6.73
CA SER A 261 -14.76 24.48 6.62
C SER A 261 -15.55 23.82 5.48
N ASN A 262 -16.75 24.30 5.18
CA ASN A 262 -17.60 23.74 4.11
C ASN A 262 -17.11 24.06 2.69
N GLU A 263 -16.37 25.16 2.50
CA GLU A 263 -15.85 25.59 1.19
C GLU A 263 -14.35 25.27 1.01
N LEU A 264 -13.66 24.96 2.12
CA LEU A 264 -12.21 24.82 2.16
C LEU A 264 -11.70 23.81 1.13
N PHE A 265 -12.31 22.62 1.03
CA PHE A 265 -11.90 21.60 0.08
C PHE A 265 -11.98 22.09 -1.38
N GLY A 266 -13.08 22.74 -1.75
CA GLY A 266 -13.26 23.29 -3.11
C GLY A 266 -12.23 24.36 -3.44
N LYS A 267 -11.91 25.24 -2.47
CA LYS A 267 -10.90 26.29 -2.62
C LYS A 267 -9.48 25.67 -2.74
N ILE A 268 -9.15 24.67 -1.94
CA ILE A 268 -7.88 23.93 -2.02
C ILE A 268 -7.73 23.24 -3.37
N SER A 269 -8.76 22.53 -3.83
CA SER A 269 -8.75 21.87 -5.13
C SER A 269 -8.54 22.85 -6.28
N SER A 270 -9.23 24.00 -6.25
CA SER A 270 -9.05 25.09 -7.23
C SER A 270 -7.63 25.65 -7.17
N PHE A 271 -7.12 25.92 -5.97
CA PHE A 271 -5.76 26.42 -5.76
C PHE A 271 -4.71 25.46 -6.35
N PHE A 272 -4.80 24.17 -6.05
CA PHE A 272 -3.88 23.17 -6.59
C PHE A 272 -3.93 23.10 -8.13
N LYS A 273 -5.10 23.30 -8.71
CA LYS A 273 -5.28 23.36 -10.17
C LYS A 273 -4.65 24.62 -10.76
N ASP A 274 -4.97 25.78 -10.20
CA ASP A 274 -4.55 27.10 -10.73
C ASP A 274 -3.03 27.31 -10.59
N LYS A 275 -2.44 26.74 -9.53
CA LYS A 275 -0.98 26.76 -9.28
C LYS A 275 -0.22 25.62 -9.97
N ASN A 276 -0.85 24.82 -10.83
CA ASN A 276 -0.27 23.65 -11.53
C ASN A 276 0.22 22.52 -10.61
N ILE A 277 -0.10 22.54 -9.32
CA ILE A 277 0.34 21.51 -8.34
C ILE A 277 -0.17 20.13 -8.74
N ILE A 278 -1.43 20.02 -9.19
CA ILE A 278 -2.00 18.77 -9.71
C ILE A 278 -1.17 18.20 -10.87
N LYS A 279 -0.75 19.07 -11.81
CA LYS A 279 0.05 18.66 -12.97
C LYS A 279 1.44 18.19 -12.56
N GLU A 280 2.10 18.89 -11.64
CA GLU A 280 3.41 18.51 -11.13
C GLU A 280 3.35 17.20 -10.34
N THR A 281 2.37 17.04 -9.47
CA THR A 281 2.14 15.78 -8.72
C THR A 281 1.94 14.60 -9.66
N ARG A 282 1.16 14.78 -10.74
CA ARG A 282 1.00 13.75 -11.77
C ARG A 282 2.33 13.38 -12.43
N SER A 283 3.14 14.38 -12.77
CA SER A 283 4.47 14.18 -13.36
C SER A 283 5.40 13.41 -12.42
N ILE A 284 5.36 13.71 -11.11
CA ILE A 284 6.13 12.97 -10.08
C ILE A 284 5.70 11.50 -10.03
N SER A 285 4.40 11.23 -9.93
CA SER A 285 3.87 9.86 -9.95
C SER A 285 4.29 9.10 -11.20
N GLU A 286 4.18 9.72 -12.39
CA GLU A 286 4.59 9.13 -13.66
C GLU A 286 6.09 8.83 -13.74
N SER A 287 6.92 9.69 -13.15
CA SER A 287 8.37 9.47 -13.05
C SER A 287 8.69 8.22 -12.23
N TYR A 288 8.02 8.00 -11.10
CA TYR A 288 8.21 6.79 -10.29
C TYR A 288 7.74 5.52 -11.02
N PHE A 289 6.60 5.55 -11.72
CA PHE A 289 6.18 4.43 -12.56
C PHE A 289 7.18 4.15 -13.69
N SER A 290 7.73 5.18 -14.33
CA SER A 290 8.80 5.01 -15.32
C SER A 290 10.04 4.37 -14.72
N SER A 291 10.50 4.87 -13.56
CA SER A 291 11.65 4.32 -12.84
C SER A 291 11.43 2.85 -12.45
N SER A 292 10.20 2.47 -12.05
CA SER A 292 9.88 1.07 -11.78
C SER A 292 10.05 0.19 -13.02
N LEU A 293 9.60 0.65 -14.19
CA LEU A 293 9.80 -0.06 -15.47
C LEU A 293 11.29 -0.16 -15.87
N ASP A 294 12.10 0.85 -15.54
CA ASP A 294 13.54 0.82 -15.80
C ASP A 294 14.25 -0.27 -15.00
N TYR A 295 13.81 -0.57 -13.76
CA TYR A 295 14.31 -1.73 -13.03
C TYR A 295 13.93 -3.05 -13.71
N LEU A 296 12.72 -3.22 -14.22
CA LEU A 296 12.33 -4.42 -14.96
C LEU A 296 13.16 -4.62 -16.24
N ARG A 297 13.53 -3.56 -16.94
CA ARG A 297 14.40 -3.63 -18.14
C ARG A 297 15.79 -4.21 -17.87
N LYS A 298 16.28 -4.12 -16.62
CA LYS A 298 17.55 -4.76 -16.23
C LYS A 298 17.46 -6.28 -16.19
N LEU A 299 16.25 -6.85 -16.16
CA LEU A 299 15.96 -8.28 -16.17
C LEU A 299 15.84 -8.81 -17.62
N ASN A 300 16.79 -8.51 -18.48
CA ASN A 300 16.75 -8.74 -19.92
C ASN A 300 16.65 -10.21 -20.36
N THR A 301 16.88 -11.17 -19.46
CA THR A 301 16.77 -12.63 -19.69
C THR A 301 15.47 -13.22 -19.16
N ILE A 302 14.62 -12.41 -18.50
CA ILE A 302 13.39 -12.85 -17.83
C ILE A 302 12.20 -12.17 -18.52
N ASN A 303 11.15 -12.94 -18.81
CA ASN A 303 9.91 -12.34 -19.30
C ASN A 303 9.19 -11.59 -18.20
N THR A 304 9.17 -10.26 -18.30
CA THR A 304 8.53 -9.35 -17.35
C THR A 304 7.25 -8.71 -17.88
N ASP A 305 6.69 -9.17 -19.00
CA ASP A 305 5.52 -8.56 -19.65
C ASP A 305 4.31 -8.45 -18.73
N GLU A 306 4.04 -9.46 -17.90
CA GLU A 306 2.95 -9.44 -16.94
C GLU A 306 3.16 -8.36 -15.87
N LEU A 307 4.40 -8.14 -15.40
CA LEU A 307 4.75 -7.08 -14.45
C LEU A 307 4.61 -5.70 -15.07
N VAL A 308 5.04 -5.53 -16.32
CA VAL A 308 4.85 -4.28 -17.09
C VAL A 308 3.36 -3.97 -17.23
N GLN A 309 2.53 -4.97 -17.57
CA GLN A 309 1.08 -4.79 -17.66
C GLN A 309 0.45 -4.42 -16.32
N LEU A 310 0.95 -4.97 -15.20
CA LEU A 310 0.51 -4.59 -13.85
C LEU A 310 0.79 -3.11 -13.57
N VAL A 311 1.98 -2.61 -13.88
CA VAL A 311 2.32 -1.18 -13.72
C VAL A 311 1.35 -0.32 -14.52
N HIS A 312 1.06 -0.68 -15.77
CA HIS A 312 0.11 0.07 -16.60
C HIS A 312 -1.33 0.00 -16.06
N LEU A 313 -1.74 -1.12 -15.47
CA LEU A 313 -3.05 -1.26 -14.82
C LEU A 313 -3.16 -0.33 -13.61
N ILE A 314 -2.13 -0.29 -12.77
CA ILE A 314 -2.09 0.58 -11.57
C ILE A 314 -2.10 2.05 -11.99
N LYS A 315 -1.27 2.43 -12.98
CA LYS A 315 -1.20 3.81 -13.51
C LYS A 315 -2.53 4.32 -14.06
N LYS A 316 -3.35 3.44 -14.64
CA LYS A 316 -4.66 3.80 -15.24
C LYS A 316 -5.80 3.88 -14.23
N ARG A 317 -5.53 3.58 -12.96
CA ARG A 317 -6.54 3.62 -11.91
C ARG A 317 -7.08 5.05 -11.76
N THR A 318 -8.38 5.18 -11.67
CA THR A 318 -9.11 6.45 -11.50
C THR A 318 -9.79 6.56 -10.12
N TYR A 319 -9.72 5.49 -9.31
CA TYR A 319 -10.30 5.39 -7.94
C TYR A 319 -9.73 4.19 -7.18
#